data_1a79a6fac417a99426d4ac79f2b6256a
#
_entry.id   1a79a6fac417a99426d4ac79f2b6256a
#
_cell.length_a   1.000
_cell.length_b   1.000
_cell.length_c   1.000
_cell.angle_alpha   90.00
_cell.angle_beta   90.00
_cell.angle_gamma   90.00
#
_symmetry.space_group_name_H-M   'P 1'
#
loop_
_entity.id
_entity.type
_entity.pdbx_description
1 polymer ?
#
loop_
_entity_poly.entity_id
_entity_poly.type
_entity_poly.pdbx_seq_one_letter_code
_entity_poly.pdbx_strand_id
1 'polypeptide(L)'
;MVRRGGRLVGFALWQSTPLAAGRPRDEQRVLKLVATDALAFERLVDGLQADAIASRLRRVAVRCQTAVGAAYSHLTGRGFRVHWTDLRMTLPDAAEPAVNGMLMSNWEI
;
A
#
# COMPACT_ATOMS: atom_id res chain seq x y z
N MET A 1 5.98 -7.58 -8.07
CA MET A 1 4.96 -8.37 -8.79
C MET A 1 4.97 -9.79 -8.26
N VAL A 2 3.81 -10.35 -7.97
CA VAL A 2 3.67 -11.72 -7.46
C VAL A 2 2.89 -12.54 -8.47
N ARG A 3 3.43 -13.72 -8.80
CA ARG A 3 2.79 -14.67 -9.72
C ARG A 3 2.60 -16.01 -9.04
N ARG A 4 1.55 -16.72 -9.42
CA ARG A 4 1.25 -18.05 -8.93
C ARG A 4 0.79 -18.89 -10.12
N GLY A 5 1.57 -19.97 -10.44
CA GLY A 5 1.28 -20.79 -11.60
C GLY A 5 1.30 -20.02 -12.92
N GLY A 6 2.17 -19.02 -13.06
CA GLY A 6 2.24 -18.16 -14.22
C GLY A 6 1.20 -17.05 -14.27
N ARG A 7 0.29 -17.01 -13.31
CA ARG A 7 -0.80 -16.03 -13.24
C ARG A 7 -0.41 -14.88 -12.33
N LEU A 8 -0.64 -13.65 -12.78
CA LEU A 8 -0.42 -12.47 -11.96
C LEU A 8 -1.46 -12.41 -10.84
N VAL A 9 -1.00 -12.41 -9.58
CA VAL A 9 -1.87 -12.35 -8.41
C VAL A 9 -1.68 -11.08 -7.57
N GLY A 10 -0.72 -10.24 -7.95
CA GLY A 10 -0.56 -8.97 -7.27
C GLY A 10 0.59 -8.15 -7.83
N PHE A 11 0.52 -6.83 -7.59
CA PHE A 11 1.58 -5.91 -7.95
C PHE A 11 1.55 -4.69 -7.03
N ALA A 12 2.68 -3.96 -6.99
CA ALA A 12 2.78 -2.72 -6.25
C ALA A 12 3.58 -1.69 -7.05
N LEU A 13 3.22 -0.44 -6.88
CA LEU A 13 3.95 0.72 -7.39
C LEU A 13 4.38 1.56 -6.20
N TRP A 14 5.63 2.00 -6.18
CA TRP A 14 6.15 2.81 -5.10
C TRP A 14 7.20 3.80 -5.58
N GLN A 15 7.49 4.78 -4.73
CA GLN A 15 8.55 5.74 -4.96
C GLN A 15 9.18 6.16 -3.63
N SER A 16 10.39 6.72 -3.70
CA SER A 16 11.10 7.20 -2.52
C SER A 16 11.59 8.65 -2.68
N THR A 17 11.06 9.37 -3.66
CA THR A 17 11.39 10.78 -3.87
C THR A 17 11.02 11.61 -2.64
N PRO A 18 11.89 12.49 -2.15
CA PRO A 18 11.55 13.36 -1.03
C PRO A 18 10.32 14.21 -1.31
N LEU A 19 9.50 14.44 -0.27
CA LEU A 19 8.28 15.23 -0.39
C LEU A 19 8.56 16.71 -0.70
N ALA A 20 9.73 17.20 -0.31
CA ALA A 20 10.14 18.57 -0.55
C ALA A 20 11.64 18.63 -0.80
N ALA A 21 12.08 19.65 -1.55
CA ALA A 21 13.49 19.88 -1.79
C ALA A 21 14.25 20.06 -0.47
N GLY A 22 15.41 19.43 -0.37
CA GLY A 22 16.26 19.50 0.83
C GLY A 22 15.87 18.53 1.94
N ARG A 23 14.75 17.80 1.81
CA ARG A 23 14.40 16.78 2.76
C ARG A 23 15.17 15.48 2.51
N PRO A 24 15.55 14.73 3.56
CA PRO A 24 16.21 13.45 3.34
C PRO A 24 15.28 12.43 2.69
N ARG A 25 15.89 11.54 1.92
CA ARG A 25 15.18 10.39 1.34
C ARG A 25 15.16 9.28 2.37
N ASP A 26 14.12 9.22 3.18
CA ASP A 26 14.03 8.25 4.27
C ASP A 26 12.76 7.40 4.25
N GLU A 27 11.88 7.63 3.28
CA GLU A 27 10.57 6.98 3.23
C GLU A 27 10.29 6.39 1.87
N GLN A 28 9.88 5.12 1.85
CA GLN A 28 9.32 4.50 0.66
C GLN A 28 7.81 4.65 0.72
N ARG A 29 7.25 5.33 -0.26
CA ARG A 29 5.81 5.54 -0.34
C ARG A 29 5.19 4.59 -1.35
N VAL A 30 4.24 3.80 -0.90
CA VAL A 30 3.47 2.92 -1.78
C VAL A 30 2.38 3.73 -2.44
N LEU A 31 2.40 3.81 -3.75
CA LEU A 31 1.42 4.54 -4.53
C LEU A 31 0.19 3.68 -4.82
N LYS A 32 0.41 2.42 -5.09
CA LYS A 32 -0.66 1.48 -5.34
C LYS A 32 -0.19 0.06 -5.07
N LEU A 33 -1.06 -0.75 -4.47
CA LEU A 33 -0.84 -2.17 -4.29
C LEU A 33 -2.16 -2.88 -4.53
N VAL A 34 -2.11 -3.91 -5.35
CA VAL A 34 -3.28 -4.76 -5.65
C VAL A 34 -2.85 -6.20 -5.45
N ALA A 35 -3.66 -6.96 -4.72
CA ALA A 35 -3.44 -8.38 -4.49
C ALA A 35 -4.77 -9.12 -4.49
N THR A 36 -4.78 -10.32 -5.07
CA THR A 36 -6.01 -11.11 -5.15
C THR A 36 -6.35 -11.77 -3.83
N ASP A 37 -5.36 -12.01 -2.96
CA ASP A 37 -5.57 -12.66 -1.68
C ASP A 37 -4.52 -12.21 -0.65
N ALA A 38 -4.68 -12.66 0.58
CA ALA A 38 -3.80 -12.29 1.69
C ALA A 38 -2.36 -12.77 1.50
N LEU A 39 -2.16 -13.93 0.90
CA LEU A 39 -0.81 -14.45 0.68
C LEU A 39 -0.03 -13.57 -0.31
N ALA A 40 -0.65 -13.19 -1.42
CA ALA A 40 -0.05 -12.29 -2.39
C ALA A 40 0.23 -10.92 -1.76
N PHE A 41 -0.70 -10.42 -0.94
CA PHE A 41 -0.54 -9.17 -0.22
C PHE A 41 0.68 -9.21 0.70
N GLU A 42 0.81 -10.25 1.51
CA GLU A 42 1.93 -10.39 2.44
C GLU A 42 3.26 -10.48 1.71
N ARG A 43 3.32 -11.19 0.59
CA ARG A 43 4.54 -11.28 -0.22
C ARG A 43 4.93 -9.94 -0.81
N LEU A 44 3.97 -9.14 -1.25
CA LEU A 44 4.25 -7.79 -1.73
C LEU A 44 4.77 -6.89 -0.61
N VAL A 45 4.17 -6.95 0.56
CA VAL A 45 4.63 -6.16 1.71
C VAL A 45 6.04 -6.60 2.14
N ASP A 46 6.31 -7.89 2.16
CA ASP A 46 7.65 -8.40 2.45
C ASP A 46 8.68 -7.86 1.46
N GLY A 47 8.34 -7.87 0.17
CA GLY A 47 9.21 -7.33 -0.87
C GLY A 47 9.45 -5.84 -0.73
N LEU A 48 8.40 -5.07 -0.39
CA LEU A 48 8.51 -3.63 -0.17
C LEU A 48 9.41 -3.33 1.02
N GLN A 49 9.27 -4.07 2.12
CA GLN A 49 10.11 -3.89 3.29
C GLN A 49 11.57 -4.26 2.98
N ALA A 50 11.81 -5.36 2.26
CA ALA A 50 13.15 -5.76 1.86
C ALA A 50 13.80 -4.71 0.97
N ASP A 51 13.06 -4.15 0.02
CA ASP A 51 13.56 -3.10 -0.87
C ASP A 51 13.91 -1.83 -0.08
N ALA A 52 13.06 -1.46 0.86
CA ALA A 52 13.31 -0.29 1.71
C ALA A 52 14.60 -0.47 2.53
N ILE A 53 14.81 -1.64 3.10
CA ILE A 53 16.02 -1.96 3.85
C ILE A 53 17.25 -1.90 2.93
N ALA A 54 17.17 -2.51 1.75
CA ALA A 54 18.27 -2.51 0.79
C ALA A 54 18.61 -1.10 0.30
N SER A 55 17.62 -0.23 0.23
CA SER A 55 17.78 1.18 -0.18
C SER A 55 18.10 2.11 0.98
N ARG A 56 18.27 1.58 2.19
CA ARG A 56 18.55 2.33 3.42
C ARG A 56 17.48 3.35 3.75
N LEU A 57 16.25 3.03 3.46
CA LEU A 57 15.09 3.84 3.83
C LEU A 57 14.61 3.42 5.21
N ARG A 58 14.13 4.39 5.98
CA ARG A 58 13.76 4.16 7.38
C ARG A 58 12.33 3.69 7.55
N ARG A 59 11.46 4.00 6.57
CA ARG A 59 10.03 3.77 6.69
C ARG A 59 9.45 3.30 5.37
N VAL A 60 8.37 2.52 5.49
CA VAL A 60 7.45 2.21 4.40
C VAL A 60 6.13 2.84 4.77
N ALA A 61 5.65 3.76 3.96
CA ALA A 61 4.40 4.45 4.20
C ALA A 61 3.37 4.03 3.15
N VAL A 62 2.18 3.72 3.61
CA VAL A 62 1.07 3.32 2.74
C VAL A 62 -0.16 4.11 3.10
N ARG A 63 -1.01 4.40 2.11
CA ARG A 63 -2.33 4.93 2.36
C ARG A 63 -3.31 3.77 2.28
N CYS A 64 -4.01 3.51 3.35
CA CYS A 64 -4.88 2.36 3.48
C CYS A 64 -6.27 2.81 3.90
N GLN A 65 -7.29 2.33 3.19
CA GLN A 65 -8.67 2.62 3.51
C GLN A 65 -9.21 1.57 4.46
N THR A 66 -9.76 2.01 5.57
CA THR A 66 -10.31 1.10 6.57
C THR A 66 -11.58 0.41 6.08
N ALA A 67 -12.28 1.01 5.10
CA ALA A 67 -13.51 0.45 4.54
C ALA A 67 -13.25 -0.64 3.49
N VAL A 68 -12.03 -0.81 3.02
CA VAL A 68 -11.72 -1.72 1.93
C VAL A 68 -10.93 -2.92 2.45
N GLY A 69 -11.66 -4.01 2.69
CA GLY A 69 -11.08 -5.31 2.94
C GLY A 69 -10.18 -5.41 4.16
N ALA A 70 -9.31 -6.39 4.15
CA ALA A 70 -8.49 -6.78 5.27
C ALA A 70 -7.09 -6.13 5.29
N ALA A 71 -6.79 -5.22 4.35
CA ALA A 71 -5.46 -4.64 4.24
C ALA A 71 -5.04 -3.90 5.52
N TYR A 72 -5.95 -3.12 6.09
CA TYR A 72 -5.69 -2.39 7.34
C TYR A 72 -5.33 -3.36 8.48
N SER A 73 -6.11 -4.42 8.64
CA SER A 73 -5.87 -5.41 9.69
C SER A 73 -4.56 -6.14 9.50
N HIS A 74 -4.22 -6.49 8.27
CA HIS A 74 -2.95 -7.15 7.97
C HIS A 74 -1.75 -6.25 8.29
N LEU A 75 -1.84 -4.97 7.92
CA LEU A 75 -0.75 -4.04 8.18
C LEU A 75 -0.56 -3.77 9.66
N THR A 76 -1.63 -3.52 10.39
CA THR A 76 -1.53 -3.29 11.84
C THR A 76 -1.06 -4.54 12.56
N GLY A 77 -1.47 -5.72 12.11
CA GLY A 77 -0.98 -6.98 12.64
C GLY A 77 0.51 -7.22 12.40
N ARG A 78 1.09 -6.59 11.39
CA ARG A 78 2.52 -6.65 11.10
C ARG A 78 3.34 -5.58 11.81
N GLY A 79 2.69 -4.71 12.60
CA GLY A 79 3.35 -3.65 13.34
C GLY A 79 3.31 -2.27 12.68
N PHE A 80 2.63 -2.11 11.56
CA PHE A 80 2.40 -0.79 10.99
C PHE A 80 1.54 0.04 11.94
N ARG A 81 1.86 1.33 12.04
CA ARG A 81 1.13 2.26 12.90
C ARG A 81 0.45 3.32 12.05
N VAL A 82 -0.73 3.72 12.49
CA VAL A 82 -1.42 4.85 11.90
C VAL A 82 -0.65 6.12 12.24
N HIS A 83 -0.19 6.83 11.20
CA HIS A 83 0.60 8.03 11.39
C HIS A 83 -0.28 9.27 11.35
N TRP A 84 -1.26 9.29 10.46
CA TRP A 84 -2.31 10.29 10.39
C TRP A 84 -3.46 9.74 9.56
N THR A 85 -4.61 10.39 9.66
CA THR A 85 -5.81 9.96 8.95
C THR A 85 -6.40 11.13 8.18
N ASP A 86 -7.07 10.81 7.07
CA ASP A 86 -7.89 11.75 6.34
C ASP A 86 -9.24 11.10 6.02
N LEU A 87 -10.21 11.91 5.65
CA LEU A 87 -11.54 11.45 5.29
C LEU A 87 -11.72 11.59 3.79
N ARG A 88 -12.25 10.55 3.19
CA ARG A 88 -12.71 10.60 1.82
C ARG A 88 -14.22 10.66 1.81
N MET A 89 -14.75 11.66 1.13
CA MET A 89 -16.19 11.84 1.00
C MET A 89 -16.61 11.63 -0.44
N THR A 90 -17.74 10.96 -0.63
CA THR A 90 -18.33 10.74 -1.95
C THR A 90 -19.75 11.27 -1.93
N LEU A 91 -20.26 11.63 -3.10
CA LEU A 91 -21.68 11.98 -3.23
C LEU A 91 -22.53 10.72 -2.99
N PRO A 92 -23.76 10.89 -2.46
CA PRO A 92 -24.61 9.74 -2.16
C PRO A 92 -24.86 8.81 -3.36
N ASP A 93 -24.91 9.38 -4.57
CA ASP A 93 -25.18 8.62 -5.79
C ASP A 93 -23.91 8.16 -6.52
N ALA A 94 -22.74 8.42 -5.97
CA ALA A 94 -21.46 8.11 -6.59
C ALA A 94 -20.67 7.11 -5.72
N ALA A 95 -21.30 6.00 -5.34
CA ALA A 95 -20.65 4.97 -4.54
C ALA A 95 -19.46 4.37 -5.29
N GLU A 96 -18.39 4.13 -4.56
CA GLU A 96 -17.22 3.46 -5.12
C GLU A 96 -17.53 1.98 -5.34
N PRO A 97 -17.01 1.39 -6.44
CA PRO A 97 -17.21 -0.03 -6.68
C PRO A 97 -16.57 -0.86 -5.56
N ALA A 98 -17.20 -1.98 -5.25
CA ALA A 98 -16.63 -2.93 -4.31
C ALA A 98 -15.35 -3.54 -4.88
N VAL A 99 -14.37 -3.77 -4.01
CA VAL A 99 -13.10 -4.36 -4.39
C VAL A 99 -13.02 -5.77 -3.81
N ASN A 100 -12.82 -6.75 -4.68
CA ASN A 100 -12.51 -8.12 -4.29
C ASN A 100 -11.00 -8.25 -4.18
N GLY A 101 -10.52 -8.70 -3.03
CA GLY A 101 -9.10 -8.78 -2.76
C GLY A 101 -8.62 -7.59 -1.94
N MET A 102 -7.34 -7.27 -2.06
CA MET A 102 -6.70 -6.26 -1.22
C MET A 102 -6.14 -5.14 -2.09
N LEU A 103 -6.55 -3.92 -1.77
CA LEU A 103 -6.16 -2.73 -2.49
C LEU A 103 -5.70 -1.66 -1.52
N MET A 104 -4.56 -1.08 -1.82
CA MET A 104 -4.10 0.18 -1.22
C MET A 104 -3.79 1.14 -2.35
N SER A 105 -4.30 2.34 -2.29
CA SER A 105 -4.11 3.31 -3.36
C SER A 105 -3.96 4.71 -2.80
N ASN A 106 -2.99 5.42 -3.35
CA ASN A 106 -2.92 6.86 -3.25
C ASN A 106 -3.87 7.41 -4.32
N TRP A 107 -4.93 8.05 -3.89
CA TRP A 107 -5.99 8.51 -4.79
C TRP A 107 -5.57 9.54 -5.83
N GLU A 108 -4.33 9.97 -5.78
CA GLU A 108 -3.75 10.92 -6.74
C GLU A 108 -3.23 10.25 -8.01
N ILE A 109 -3.39 8.94 -8.10
CA ILE A 109 -2.95 8.19 -9.27
C ILE A 109 -4.13 7.63 -10.05
#